data_f95e7d26bdb6d14833575b999f36b10b
#
_entry.id   f95e7d26bdb6d14833575b999f36b10b
#
_cell.length_a   1.000
_cell.length_b   1.000
_cell.length_c   1.000
_cell.angle_alpha   90.00
_cell.angle_beta   90.00
_cell.angle_gamma   90.00
#
_symmetry.space_group_name_H-M   'P 1'
#
loop_
_entity.id
_entity.type
_entity.pdbx_description
1 polymer ?
#
loop_
_entity_poly.entity_id
_entity_poly.type
_entity_poly.pdbx_seq_one_letter_code
_entity_poly.pdbx_strand_id
1 'polypeptide(L)'
;MHNILITQKIFIDKHNQINWSLEDNWFKFFSRKKVNLIPINSNINNKKKLLAFKPKGLILSGGNDLYNIVKLKENLIRDNHEKEILKLNIKNKIPILAVCRGFQFVAKFFKCKIFKTANHVRSTHTLKINNKVFGSKV
;
A
#
# COMPACT_ATOMS: atom_id res chain seq x y z
N MET A 1 -7.15 19.91 -5.14
CA MET A 1 -6.13 18.95 -4.70
C MET A 1 -6.83 17.63 -4.39
N HIS A 2 -6.28 16.49 -4.77
CA HIS A 2 -6.92 15.17 -4.55
C HIS A 2 -6.28 14.47 -3.35
N ASN A 3 -7.09 14.02 -2.41
CA ASN A 3 -6.61 13.26 -1.26
C ASN A 3 -6.36 11.81 -1.68
N ILE A 4 -5.14 11.33 -1.47
CA ILE A 4 -4.73 9.94 -1.71
C ILE A 4 -4.25 9.38 -0.37
N LEU A 5 -4.90 8.32 0.08
CA LEU A 5 -4.45 7.58 1.26
C LEU A 5 -3.24 6.71 0.89
N ILE A 6 -2.27 6.59 1.79
CA ILE A 6 -1.13 5.69 1.61
C ILE A 6 -0.84 4.92 2.89
N THR A 7 -0.71 3.59 2.77
CA THR A 7 -0.32 2.76 3.92
C THR A 7 1.17 2.90 4.20
N GLN A 8 1.54 2.72 5.47
CA GLN A 8 2.91 2.86 5.94
C GLN A 8 3.51 1.48 6.25
N LYS A 9 4.82 1.37 6.16
CA LYS A 9 5.55 0.24 6.74
C LYS A 9 5.59 0.38 8.26
N ILE A 10 5.83 -0.72 8.94
CA ILE A 10 5.79 -0.82 10.39
C ILE A 10 7.07 -1.49 10.90
N PHE A 11 7.57 -1.04 12.02
CA PHE A 11 8.60 -1.73 12.78
C PHE A 11 8.35 -1.58 14.27
N ILE A 12 8.81 -2.56 15.04
CA ILE A 12 8.77 -2.54 16.50
C ILE A 12 10.20 -2.27 16.97
N ASP A 13 10.37 -1.21 17.76
CA ASP A 13 11.69 -0.83 18.28
C ASP A 13 12.11 -1.66 19.50
N LYS A 14 13.31 -1.40 20.02
CA LYS A 14 13.86 -2.08 21.20
C LYS A 14 13.06 -1.89 22.50
N HIS A 15 12.15 -0.93 22.53
CA HIS A 15 11.25 -0.65 23.64
C HIS A 15 9.84 -1.22 23.40
N ASN A 16 9.67 -2.10 22.40
CA ASN A 16 8.39 -2.65 21.97
C ASN A 16 7.38 -1.61 21.48
N GLN A 17 7.84 -0.42 21.09
CA GLN A 17 6.97 0.59 20.52
C GLN A 17 6.74 0.33 19.02
N ILE A 18 5.50 0.48 18.62
CA ILE A 18 5.09 0.32 17.22
C ILE A 18 5.29 1.64 16.48
N ASN A 19 6.16 1.62 15.49
CA ASN A 19 6.49 2.78 14.66
C ASN A 19 5.97 2.58 13.24
N TRP A 20 5.41 3.64 12.68
CA TRP A 20 4.93 3.70 11.31
C TRP A 20 5.77 4.67 10.51
N SER A 21 6.20 4.28 9.33
CA SER A 21 7.05 5.12 8.49
C SER A 21 6.71 4.99 7.01
N LEU A 22 7.00 6.04 6.27
CA LEU A 22 6.87 6.12 4.83
C LEU A 22 8.18 6.67 4.25
N GLU A 23 8.64 6.10 3.16
CA GLU A 23 9.85 6.56 2.49
C GLU A 23 9.64 7.97 1.91
N ASP A 24 10.64 8.82 2.10
CA ASP A 24 10.68 10.21 1.62
C ASP A 24 10.41 10.33 0.10
N ASN A 25 10.79 9.31 -0.67
CA ASN A 25 10.55 9.28 -2.10
C ASN A 25 9.07 9.38 -2.49
N TRP A 26 8.15 8.95 -1.63
CA TRP A 26 6.72 9.14 -1.88
C TRP A 26 6.33 10.62 -1.86
N PHE A 27 6.84 11.36 -0.89
CA PHE A 27 6.59 12.81 -0.79
C PHE A 27 7.25 13.55 -1.95
N LYS A 28 8.49 13.20 -2.31
CA LYS A 28 9.19 13.76 -3.48
C LYS A 28 8.43 13.51 -4.78
N PHE A 29 7.93 12.28 -4.98
CA PHE A 29 7.17 11.93 -6.19
C PHE A 29 5.89 12.74 -6.32
N PHE A 30 5.19 13.01 -5.22
CA PHE A 30 3.93 13.74 -5.23
C PHE A 30 4.07 15.25 -5.04
N SER A 31 5.26 15.77 -4.68
CA SER A 31 5.49 17.19 -4.36
C SER A 31 5.07 18.16 -5.47
N ARG A 32 5.21 17.75 -6.73
CA ARG A 32 4.84 18.57 -7.90
C ARG A 32 3.48 18.20 -8.49
N LYS A 33 2.69 17.38 -7.80
CA LYS A 33 1.39 16.93 -8.27
C LYS A 33 0.27 17.59 -7.46
N LYS A 34 -0.89 17.75 -8.06
CA LYS A 34 -2.08 18.28 -7.35
C LYS A 34 -2.70 17.22 -6.42
N VAL A 35 -1.86 16.56 -5.62
CA VAL A 35 -2.21 15.45 -4.72
C VAL A 35 -1.83 15.82 -3.29
N ASN A 36 -2.74 15.56 -2.38
CA ASN A 36 -2.51 15.59 -0.94
C ASN A 36 -2.34 14.14 -0.47
N LEU A 37 -1.09 13.75 -0.18
CA LEU A 37 -0.76 12.40 0.27
C LEU A 37 -1.00 12.29 1.77
N ILE A 38 -1.89 11.38 2.18
CA ILE A 38 -2.31 11.20 3.57
C ILE A 38 -1.81 9.82 4.06
N PRO A 39 -0.72 9.79 4.84
CA PRO A 39 -0.26 8.56 5.47
C PRO A 39 -1.30 8.04 6.48
N ILE A 40 -1.55 6.73 6.44
CA ILE A 40 -2.50 6.08 7.34
C ILE A 40 -1.85 4.91 8.07
N ASN A 41 -2.17 4.79 9.35
CA ASN A 41 -1.67 3.73 10.24
C ASN A 41 -2.83 2.90 10.83
N SER A 42 -2.50 1.87 11.64
CA SER A 42 -3.50 0.95 12.20
C SER A 42 -4.33 1.53 13.35
N ASN A 43 -3.93 2.64 13.95
CA ASN A 43 -4.61 3.21 15.11
C ASN A 43 -5.93 3.91 14.78
N ILE A 44 -6.35 3.86 13.52
CA ILE A 44 -7.68 4.33 13.14
C ILE A 44 -8.68 3.25 13.54
N ASN A 45 -9.13 3.28 14.79
CA ASN A 45 -10.10 2.33 15.36
C ASN A 45 -11.41 2.29 14.57
N ASN A 46 -11.77 3.39 13.95
CA ASN A 46 -12.90 3.46 13.03
C ASN A 46 -12.41 3.79 11.61
N LYS A 47 -12.14 2.76 10.82
CA LYS A 47 -11.66 2.91 9.45
C LYS A 47 -12.63 3.66 8.54
N LYS A 48 -13.92 3.72 8.89
CA LYS A 48 -14.90 4.55 8.17
C LYS A 48 -14.54 6.04 8.26
N LYS A 49 -13.84 6.49 9.31
CA LYS A 49 -13.34 7.88 9.41
C LYS A 49 -12.38 8.24 8.26
N LEU A 50 -11.73 7.25 7.63
CA LEU A 50 -10.91 7.49 6.44
C LEU A 50 -11.71 8.07 5.27
N LEU A 51 -12.99 7.74 5.18
CA LEU A 51 -13.88 8.28 4.14
C LEU A 51 -14.17 9.77 4.33
N ALA A 52 -14.02 10.32 5.56
CA ALA A 52 -14.16 11.75 5.83
C ALA A 52 -13.11 12.60 5.09
N PHE A 53 -11.95 12.01 4.77
CA PHE A 53 -10.95 12.65 3.91
C PHE A 53 -11.37 12.72 2.44
N LYS A 54 -12.53 12.16 2.07
CA LYS A 54 -13.01 12.08 0.67
C LYS A 54 -11.91 11.58 -0.29
N PRO A 55 -11.29 10.43 0.00
CA PRO A 55 -10.14 9.96 -0.77
C PRO A 55 -10.52 9.65 -2.22
N LYS A 56 -9.65 10.04 -3.13
CA LYS A 56 -9.74 9.74 -4.57
C LYS A 56 -8.92 8.53 -4.97
N GLY A 57 -8.14 7.97 -4.05
CA GLY A 57 -7.35 6.76 -4.25
C GLY A 57 -6.72 6.26 -2.96
N LEU A 58 -6.29 5.00 -3.01
CA LEU A 58 -5.49 4.33 -1.98
C LEU A 58 -4.21 3.81 -2.60
N ILE A 59 -3.08 4.04 -1.94
CA ILE A 59 -1.81 3.39 -2.25
C ILE A 59 -1.49 2.37 -1.15
N LEU A 60 -1.32 1.12 -1.52
CA LEU A 60 -0.71 0.10 -0.67
C LEU A 60 0.80 0.10 -0.94
N SER A 61 1.58 0.61 -0.01
CA SER A 61 3.01 0.84 -0.18
C SER A 61 3.85 -0.43 -0.03
N GLY A 62 5.12 -0.33 -0.41
CA GLY A 62 6.14 -1.35 -0.19
C GLY A 62 6.62 -1.47 1.26
N GLY A 63 7.76 -2.15 1.44
CA GLY A 63 8.40 -2.42 2.75
C GLY A 63 7.66 -3.48 3.58
N ASN A 64 8.36 -4.07 4.55
CA ASN A 64 7.98 -5.30 5.26
C ASN A 64 7.78 -6.51 4.33
N ASP A 65 7.60 -7.67 4.92
CA ASP A 65 7.15 -8.89 4.24
C ASP A 65 5.68 -9.17 4.57
N LEU A 66 5.06 -10.08 3.82
CA LEU A 66 3.77 -10.63 4.21
C LEU A 66 3.94 -11.58 5.41
N TYR A 67 2.99 -11.59 6.35
CA TYR A 67 3.06 -12.46 7.52
C TYR A 67 3.15 -13.95 7.19
N ASN A 68 2.56 -14.41 6.11
CA ASN A 68 2.67 -15.81 5.69
C ASN A 68 4.06 -16.18 5.14
N ILE A 69 4.89 -15.20 4.77
CA ILE A 69 6.27 -15.40 4.30
C ILE A 69 7.22 -15.29 5.51
N VAL A 70 7.09 -14.21 6.30
CA VAL A 70 7.92 -13.95 7.48
C VAL A 70 7.02 -13.71 8.69
N LYS A 71 7.06 -14.62 9.68
CA LYS A 71 6.19 -14.66 10.86
C LYS A 71 6.60 -13.65 11.95
N LEU A 72 6.66 -12.37 11.60
CA LEU A 72 6.93 -11.29 12.53
C LEU A 72 5.62 -10.59 12.95
N LYS A 73 5.56 -10.13 14.21
CA LYS A 73 4.40 -9.45 14.79
C LYS A 73 3.98 -8.22 13.97
N GLU A 74 4.94 -7.41 13.56
CA GLU A 74 4.71 -6.23 12.73
C GLU A 74 4.07 -6.57 11.37
N ASN A 75 4.47 -7.70 10.77
CA ASN A 75 3.89 -8.15 9.50
C ASN A 75 2.41 -8.54 9.69
N LEU A 76 2.08 -9.21 10.81
CA LEU A 76 0.70 -9.57 11.14
C LEU A 76 -0.16 -8.32 11.36
N ILE A 77 0.35 -7.35 12.11
CA ILE A 77 -0.36 -6.09 12.38
C ILE A 77 -0.64 -5.36 11.08
N ARG A 78 0.36 -5.27 10.20
CA ARG A 78 0.23 -4.61 8.91
C ARG A 78 -0.74 -5.34 7.97
N ASP A 79 -0.64 -6.68 7.87
CA ASP A 79 -1.54 -7.49 7.03
C ASP A 79 -3.00 -7.29 7.47
N ASN A 80 -3.28 -7.31 8.78
CA ASN A 80 -4.62 -7.11 9.31
C ASN A 80 -5.16 -5.70 9.04
N HIS A 81 -4.31 -4.69 9.23
CA HIS A 81 -4.65 -3.30 8.94
C HIS A 81 -5.00 -3.08 7.46
N GLU A 82 -4.11 -3.51 6.57
CA GLU A 82 -4.31 -3.34 5.13
C GLU A 82 -5.50 -4.14 4.61
N LYS A 83 -5.80 -5.31 5.19
CA LYS A 83 -6.99 -6.10 4.84
C LYS A 83 -8.29 -5.32 5.03
N GLU A 84 -8.42 -4.63 6.16
CA GLU A 84 -9.62 -3.87 6.47
C GLU A 84 -9.74 -2.60 5.61
N ILE A 85 -8.61 -1.93 5.36
CA ILE A 85 -8.56 -0.77 4.47
C ILE A 85 -8.90 -1.17 3.03
N LEU A 86 -8.33 -2.27 2.54
CA LEU A 86 -8.58 -2.79 1.20
C LEU A 86 -10.08 -3.08 1.01
N LYS A 87 -10.72 -3.80 1.95
CA LYS A 87 -12.15 -4.07 1.92
C LYS A 87 -12.98 -2.80 1.86
N LEU A 88 -12.64 -1.80 2.70
CA LEU A 88 -13.34 -0.52 2.73
C LEU A 88 -13.26 0.21 1.40
N ASN A 89 -12.08 0.23 0.78
CA ASN A 89 -11.85 0.93 -0.48
C ASN A 89 -12.54 0.22 -1.66
N ILE A 90 -12.51 -1.12 -1.70
CA ILE A 90 -13.25 -1.91 -2.70
C ILE A 90 -14.76 -1.63 -2.57
N LYS A 91 -15.32 -1.70 -1.35
CA LYS A 91 -16.75 -1.42 -1.12
C LYS A 91 -17.16 -0.03 -1.59
N ASN A 92 -16.30 0.96 -1.44
CA ASN A 92 -16.59 2.35 -1.83
C ASN A 92 -16.09 2.69 -3.25
N LYS A 93 -15.65 1.68 -4.02
CA LYS A 93 -15.15 1.85 -5.41
C LYS A 93 -14.03 2.90 -5.52
N ILE A 94 -13.19 3.02 -4.49
CA ILE A 94 -12.03 3.91 -4.48
C ILE A 94 -10.88 3.20 -5.22
N PRO A 95 -10.28 3.82 -6.25
CA PRO A 95 -9.16 3.25 -6.98
C PRO A 95 -7.98 2.89 -6.08
N ILE A 96 -7.31 1.77 -6.37
CA ILE A 96 -6.22 1.24 -5.56
C ILE A 96 -4.98 1.04 -6.43
N LEU A 97 -3.87 1.63 -6.02
CA LEU A 97 -2.53 1.37 -6.54
C LEU A 97 -1.77 0.52 -5.50
N ALA A 98 -1.28 -0.63 -5.92
CA ALA A 98 -0.52 -1.51 -5.05
C ALA A 98 0.92 -1.64 -5.56
N VAL A 99 1.90 -1.35 -4.71
CA VAL A 99 3.32 -1.27 -5.08
C VAL A 99 4.14 -2.27 -4.26
N CYS A 100 4.97 -3.08 -4.95
CA CYS A 100 5.88 -4.06 -4.35
C CYS A 100 5.13 -5.00 -3.38
N ARG A 101 5.40 -4.93 -2.07
CA ARG A 101 4.68 -5.72 -1.06
C ARG A 101 3.15 -5.49 -1.12
N GLY A 102 2.72 -4.25 -1.38
CA GLY A 102 1.29 -3.95 -1.54
C GLY A 102 0.65 -4.76 -2.67
N PHE A 103 1.35 -4.92 -3.79
CA PHE A 103 0.89 -5.78 -4.89
C PHE A 103 0.81 -7.26 -4.47
N GLN A 104 1.82 -7.76 -3.77
CA GLN A 104 1.81 -9.13 -3.23
C GLN A 104 0.63 -9.33 -2.25
N PHE A 105 0.35 -8.33 -1.42
CA PHE A 105 -0.76 -8.36 -0.48
C PHE A 105 -2.12 -8.44 -1.19
N VAL A 106 -2.34 -7.64 -2.22
CA VAL A 106 -3.56 -7.69 -3.05
C VAL A 106 -3.69 -9.04 -3.74
N ALA A 107 -2.62 -9.55 -4.34
CA ALA A 107 -2.61 -10.87 -4.96
C ALA A 107 -3.03 -11.97 -3.96
N LYS A 108 -2.45 -11.95 -2.74
CA LYS A 108 -2.83 -12.87 -1.66
C LYS A 108 -4.30 -12.69 -1.24
N PHE A 109 -4.77 -11.47 -1.13
CA PHE A 109 -6.16 -11.17 -0.75
C PHE A 109 -7.14 -11.80 -1.73
N PHE A 110 -6.84 -11.77 -3.02
CA PHE A 110 -7.63 -12.43 -4.08
C PHE A 110 -7.25 -13.89 -4.32
N LYS A 111 -6.50 -14.52 -3.38
CA LYS A 111 -6.12 -15.93 -3.44
C LYS A 111 -5.24 -16.32 -4.63
N CYS A 112 -4.53 -15.36 -5.23
CA CYS A 112 -3.53 -15.65 -6.25
C CYS A 112 -2.34 -16.38 -5.64
N LYS A 113 -1.73 -17.28 -6.41
CA LYS A 113 -0.48 -17.93 -6.02
C LYS A 113 0.68 -16.94 -6.12
N ILE A 114 1.54 -16.91 -5.10
CA ILE A 114 2.75 -16.11 -5.05
C ILE A 114 3.94 -17.05 -5.00
N PHE A 115 4.89 -16.83 -5.88
CA PHE A 115 6.11 -17.63 -5.98
C PHE A 115 7.33 -16.78 -5.65
N LYS A 116 8.32 -17.39 -4.99
CA LYS A 116 9.62 -16.75 -4.77
C LYS A 116 10.39 -16.75 -6.09
N THR A 117 10.91 -15.59 -6.47
CA THR A 117 11.79 -15.44 -7.63
C THR A 117 13.17 -14.97 -7.18
N ALA A 118 14.22 -15.39 -7.89
CA ALA A 118 15.57 -14.90 -7.70
C ALA A 118 15.84 -13.68 -8.59
N ASN A 119 16.82 -12.87 -8.23
CA ASN A 119 17.39 -11.78 -9.05
C ASN A 119 16.38 -10.71 -9.51
N HIS A 120 15.28 -10.52 -8.78
CA HIS A 120 14.26 -9.54 -9.12
C HIS A 120 14.39 -8.22 -8.33
N VAL A 121 15.06 -8.25 -7.18
CA VAL A 121 15.25 -7.06 -6.33
C VAL A 121 16.35 -6.19 -6.90
N ARG A 122 16.09 -4.87 -6.99
CA ARG A 122 16.99 -3.85 -7.59
C ARG A 122 17.35 -4.09 -9.05
N SER A 123 16.49 -4.77 -9.80
CA SER A 123 16.64 -4.95 -11.24
C SER A 123 15.73 -3.99 -12.01
N THR A 124 16.19 -3.55 -13.18
CA THR A 124 15.42 -2.71 -14.09
C THR A 124 14.74 -3.60 -15.14
N HIS A 125 13.45 -3.38 -15.37
CA HIS A 125 12.66 -4.11 -16.35
C HIS A 125 12.00 -3.17 -17.34
N THR A 126 11.92 -3.59 -18.60
CA THR A 126 11.10 -2.91 -19.58
C THR A 126 9.65 -3.31 -19.39
N LEU A 127 8.76 -2.34 -19.29
CA LEU A 127 7.32 -2.55 -19.17
C LEU A 127 6.64 -2.31 -20.52
N LYS A 128 5.76 -3.23 -20.92
CA LYS A 128 4.81 -3.01 -21.99
C LYS A 128 3.50 -2.51 -21.39
N ILE A 129 3.12 -1.28 -21.70
CA ILE A 129 1.87 -0.69 -21.25
C ILE A 129 0.76 -1.06 -22.22
N ASN A 130 -0.31 -1.65 -21.70
CA ASN A 130 -1.50 -1.92 -22.50
C ASN A 130 -2.45 -0.72 -22.44
N ASN A 131 -2.48 0.08 -23.49
CA ASN A 131 -3.30 1.29 -23.60
C ASN A 131 -4.80 1.04 -23.46
N LYS A 132 -5.29 -0.21 -23.70
CA LYS A 132 -6.69 -0.57 -23.44
C LYS A 132 -7.06 -0.55 -21.97
N VAL A 133 -6.08 -0.78 -21.07
CA VAL A 133 -6.28 -0.79 -19.63
C VAL A 133 -6.15 0.60 -19.02
N PHE A 134 -5.20 1.41 -19.52
CA PHE A 134 -4.87 2.71 -18.93
C PHE A 134 -5.42 3.91 -19.72
N GLY A 135 -6.07 3.67 -20.85
CA GLY A 135 -6.50 4.73 -21.77
C GLY A 135 -5.36 5.31 -22.60
N SER A 136 -5.69 6.07 -23.62
CA SER A 136 -4.74 6.63 -24.60
C SER A 136 -4.02 7.91 -24.14
N LYS A 137 -4.09 8.28 -22.87
CA LYS A 137 -3.46 9.48 -22.30
C LYS A 137 -2.56 9.11 -21.13
N VAL A 138 -1.37 8.67 -21.44
CA VAL A 138 -0.21 8.70 -20.55
C VAL A 138 0.83 9.62 -21.17
#